data_3a7139e4778bc2235ebe7d44103c0f0e
#
_entry.id   3a7139e4778bc2235ebe7d44103c0f0e
#
_cell.length_a   1.000
_cell.length_b   1.000
_cell.length_c   1.000
_cell.angle_alpha   90.00
_cell.angle_beta   90.00
_cell.angle_gamma   90.00
#
_symmetry.space_group_name_H-M   'P 1'
#
loop_
_entity.id
_entity.type
_entity.pdbx_description
1 polymer ?
#
loop_
_entity_poly.entity_id
_entity_poly.type
_entity_poly.pdbx_seq_one_letter_code
_entity_poly.pdbx_strand_id
1 'polypeptide(L)'
;QAFNAKGKDARRIYMKLDEFRSRRPIDIIAKTNPILIIDEPQSVEGKQTKERLKEFNPLLTLRYSATHKSDSIYNMVYRLDAMEAYNKRLVKKIAVKGITESGSTATEGFVYLESINLSKADPTATIQFDFKGAKGLRKKTATVGIGYNLYDNSGNLDEYKVGFVVKSIDGRDNSVEFLNGIKIFAGDVIGKVSEDQLRRIQIRETILSHIERERQLFHKGIKVLSLFFIDEVAKYKQYDE
;
A
#
# COMPACT_ATOMS: atom_id res chain seq x y z
N GLN A 1 -6.46 7.51 25.39
CA GLN A 1 -5.06 7.49 25.92
C GLN A 1 -4.99 7.86 27.41
N ALA A 2 -5.79 8.80 27.90
CA ALA A 2 -5.72 9.35 29.27
C ALA A 2 -5.88 8.30 30.40
N PHE A 3 -6.56 7.20 30.17
CA PHE A 3 -6.76 6.15 31.18
C PHE A 3 -5.77 4.99 31.07
N ASN A 4 -4.97 4.89 29.97
CA ASN A 4 -4.05 3.78 29.74
C ASN A 4 -2.58 4.19 29.67
N ALA A 5 -2.26 5.48 29.63
CA ALA A 5 -0.89 5.93 29.47
C ALA A 5 -0.08 5.82 30.79
N LYS A 6 1.24 5.63 30.65
CA LYS A 6 2.17 5.44 31.78
C LYS A 6 2.67 6.74 32.40
N GLY A 7 2.40 7.91 31.81
CA GLY A 7 2.88 9.21 32.27
C GLY A 7 2.10 9.77 33.48
N LYS A 8 2.68 10.76 34.17
CA LYS A 8 2.06 11.42 35.34
C LYS A 8 0.70 12.05 35.00
N ASP A 9 0.59 12.71 33.87
CA ASP A 9 -0.66 13.40 33.45
C ASP A 9 -1.75 12.42 33.00
N ALA A 10 -1.36 11.27 32.49
CA ALA A 10 -2.29 10.24 32.05
C ALA A 10 -2.94 9.46 33.21
N ARG A 11 -2.38 9.55 34.41
CA ARG A 11 -2.95 8.95 35.63
C ARG A 11 -3.89 9.91 36.35
N ARG A 12 -4.06 11.14 35.90
CA ARG A 12 -4.86 12.17 36.56
C ARG A 12 -6.29 11.69 36.86
N ILE A 13 -6.87 10.89 35.97
CA ILE A 13 -8.20 10.32 36.17
C ILE A 13 -8.30 9.40 37.41
N TYR A 14 -7.17 8.83 37.86
CA TYR A 14 -7.09 7.96 39.03
C TYR A 14 -6.56 8.68 40.29
N MET A 15 -6.16 9.94 40.18
CA MET A 15 -5.65 10.73 41.32
C MET A 15 -6.80 11.38 42.06
N LYS A 16 -6.67 11.47 43.38
CA LYS A 16 -7.55 12.32 44.19
C LYS A 16 -7.25 13.79 43.90
N LEU A 17 -8.23 14.50 43.38
CA LEU A 17 -8.05 15.91 43.01
C LEU A 17 -8.96 16.79 43.85
N ASP A 18 -8.44 17.94 44.32
CA ASP A 18 -9.19 18.88 45.15
C ASP A 18 -10.37 19.49 44.40
N GLU A 19 -10.21 19.71 43.08
CA GLU A 19 -11.28 20.12 42.17
C GLU A 19 -12.50 19.19 42.25
N PHE A 20 -12.29 17.92 42.61
CA PHE A 20 -13.29 16.87 42.73
C PHE A 20 -13.57 16.50 44.20
N ARG A 21 -13.30 17.43 45.15
CA ARG A 21 -13.46 17.22 46.60
C ARG A 21 -12.68 15.98 47.08
N SER A 22 -11.43 15.89 46.71
CA SER A 22 -10.50 14.79 47.03
C SER A 22 -10.99 13.41 46.56
N ARG A 23 -11.81 13.34 45.52
CA ARG A 23 -12.24 12.10 44.86
C ARG A 23 -11.45 11.87 43.59
N ARG A 24 -11.44 10.63 43.14
CA ARG A 24 -10.90 10.29 41.81
C ARG A 24 -11.93 10.60 40.72
N PRO A 25 -11.58 11.26 39.61
CA PRO A 25 -12.51 11.53 38.51
C PRO A 25 -13.19 10.28 38.00
N ILE A 26 -12.47 9.13 37.90
CA ILE A 26 -13.04 7.86 37.44
C ILE A 26 -14.23 7.40 38.31
N ASP A 27 -14.16 7.59 39.66
CA ASP A 27 -15.23 7.18 40.57
C ASP A 27 -16.51 8.04 40.38
N ILE A 28 -16.32 9.30 40.00
CA ILE A 28 -17.44 10.22 39.75
C ILE A 28 -18.09 9.86 38.43
N ILE A 29 -17.28 9.60 37.37
CA ILE A 29 -17.78 9.16 36.06
C ILE A 29 -18.52 7.83 36.21
N ALA A 30 -17.95 6.86 36.91
CA ALA A 30 -18.58 5.56 37.12
C ALA A 30 -19.96 5.64 37.80
N LYS A 31 -20.18 6.63 38.66
CA LYS A 31 -21.48 6.83 39.31
C LYS A 31 -22.56 7.35 38.40
N THR A 32 -22.21 7.92 37.25
CA THR A 32 -23.20 8.37 36.25
C THR A 32 -23.68 7.27 35.34
N ASN A 33 -23.09 6.04 35.43
CA ASN A 33 -23.36 4.92 34.53
C ASN A 33 -23.33 5.34 33.06
N PRO A 34 -22.19 5.85 32.55
CA PRO A 34 -22.10 6.45 31.22
C PRO A 34 -22.36 5.44 30.10
N ILE A 35 -22.82 5.92 28.97
CA ILE A 35 -22.73 5.15 27.70
C ILE A 35 -21.30 5.25 27.19
N LEU A 36 -20.66 4.11 27.03
CA LEU A 36 -19.30 4.04 26.51
C LEU A 36 -19.35 3.82 24.99
N ILE A 37 -18.73 4.72 24.24
CA ILE A 37 -18.59 4.61 22.80
C ILE A 37 -17.12 4.31 22.49
N ILE A 38 -16.87 3.19 21.81
CA ILE A 38 -15.52 2.76 21.42
C ILE A 38 -15.44 2.73 19.89
N ASP A 39 -14.61 3.58 19.34
CA ASP A 39 -14.25 3.57 17.93
C ASP A 39 -12.98 2.76 17.74
N GLU A 40 -12.97 1.91 16.70
CA GLU A 40 -11.85 0.98 16.39
C GLU A 40 -11.42 0.14 17.61
N PRO A 41 -12.33 -0.69 18.17
CA PRO A 41 -12.10 -1.43 19.42
C PRO A 41 -10.88 -2.34 19.37
N GLN A 42 -10.46 -2.83 18.20
CA GLN A 42 -9.26 -3.66 18.06
C GLN A 42 -7.97 -2.95 18.55
N SER A 43 -7.94 -1.64 18.55
CA SER A 43 -6.82 -0.84 19.05
C SER A 43 -6.73 -0.81 20.59
N VAL A 44 -7.86 -1.10 21.27
CA VAL A 44 -7.99 -1.01 22.73
C VAL A 44 -8.38 -2.35 23.37
N GLU A 45 -8.27 -3.46 22.65
CA GLU A 45 -8.64 -4.80 23.12
C GLU A 45 -7.59 -5.51 23.96
N GLY A 46 -6.51 -4.85 24.33
CA GLY A 46 -5.55 -5.39 25.29
C GLY A 46 -6.20 -5.73 26.63
N LYS A 47 -5.79 -6.87 27.25
CA LYS A 47 -6.38 -7.39 28.50
C LYS A 47 -6.51 -6.33 29.59
N GLN A 48 -5.44 -5.55 29.80
CA GLN A 48 -5.45 -4.46 30.80
C GLN A 48 -6.40 -3.32 30.44
N THR A 49 -6.53 -3.00 29.14
CA THR A 49 -7.43 -1.93 28.69
C THR A 49 -8.89 -2.33 28.89
N LYS A 50 -9.23 -3.57 28.57
CA LYS A 50 -10.60 -4.10 28.83
C LYS A 50 -10.96 -4.02 30.32
N GLU A 51 -10.07 -4.38 31.22
CA GLU A 51 -10.32 -4.27 32.67
C GLU A 51 -10.52 -2.81 33.11
N ARG A 52 -9.71 -1.89 32.61
CA ARG A 52 -9.85 -0.47 32.92
C ARG A 52 -11.12 0.17 32.35
N LEU A 53 -11.58 -0.31 31.19
CA LEU A 53 -12.87 0.13 30.61
C LEU A 53 -14.06 -0.26 31.50
N LYS A 54 -13.97 -1.37 32.24
CA LYS A 54 -15.00 -1.78 33.21
C LYS A 54 -15.10 -0.84 34.41
N GLU A 55 -13.99 -0.15 34.76
CA GLU A 55 -13.97 0.80 35.87
C GLU A 55 -14.89 2.02 35.64
N PHE A 56 -15.24 2.32 34.39
CA PHE A 56 -16.24 3.33 34.07
C PHE A 56 -17.67 2.93 34.46
N ASN A 57 -17.89 1.67 34.81
CA ASN A 57 -19.20 1.10 35.12
C ASN A 57 -20.30 1.51 34.12
N PRO A 58 -20.08 1.27 32.81
CA PRO A 58 -20.99 1.78 31.77
C PRO A 58 -22.34 1.09 31.81
N LEU A 59 -23.42 1.85 31.55
CA LEU A 59 -24.77 1.31 31.35
C LEU A 59 -24.79 0.37 30.14
N LEU A 60 -24.18 0.77 29.06
CA LEU A 60 -23.97 -0.02 27.84
C LEU A 60 -22.71 0.47 27.09
N THR A 61 -22.20 -0.39 26.23
CA THR A 61 -21.04 -0.06 25.39
C THR A 61 -21.40 -0.24 23.92
N LEU A 62 -21.25 0.83 23.13
CA LEU A 62 -21.39 0.81 21.68
C LEU A 62 -19.99 0.69 21.07
N ARG A 63 -19.81 -0.27 20.19
CA ARG A 63 -18.54 -0.54 19.52
C ARG A 63 -18.69 -0.38 18.02
N TYR A 64 -17.90 0.50 17.44
CA TYR A 64 -17.88 0.78 16.00
C TYR A 64 -16.54 0.34 15.42
N SER A 65 -16.57 -0.49 14.40
CA SER A 65 -15.37 -0.88 13.66
C SER A 65 -15.72 -1.42 12.28
N ALA A 66 -14.87 -1.16 11.32
CA ALA A 66 -14.91 -1.80 10.02
C ALA A 66 -14.39 -3.25 10.07
N THR A 67 -13.52 -3.57 11.04
CA THR A 67 -12.80 -4.85 11.14
C THR A 67 -12.78 -5.36 12.57
N HIS A 68 -13.81 -6.09 12.98
CA HIS A 68 -13.80 -6.80 14.25
C HIS A 68 -12.98 -8.09 14.16
N LYS A 69 -12.25 -8.41 15.23
CA LYS A 69 -11.66 -9.75 15.36
C LYS A 69 -12.78 -10.77 15.54
N SER A 70 -12.62 -11.96 14.95
CA SER A 70 -13.65 -13.02 14.99
C SER A 70 -14.01 -13.47 16.40
N ASP A 71 -13.05 -13.41 17.35
CA ASP A 71 -13.22 -13.75 18.76
C ASP A 71 -13.75 -12.57 19.61
N SER A 72 -14.00 -11.42 19.01
CA SER A 72 -14.39 -10.18 19.69
C SER A 72 -15.67 -9.57 19.14
N ILE A 73 -16.55 -10.41 18.59
CA ILE A 73 -17.89 -9.98 18.13
C ILE A 73 -18.89 -10.25 19.27
N TYR A 74 -19.45 -9.17 19.81
CA TYR A 74 -20.46 -9.22 20.88
C TYR A 74 -21.74 -8.54 20.41
N ASN A 75 -22.87 -9.25 20.50
CA ASN A 75 -24.21 -8.69 20.26
C ASN A 75 -24.26 -7.74 19.04
N MET A 76 -23.85 -8.24 17.88
CA MET A 76 -23.80 -7.44 16.65
C MET A 76 -25.21 -7.00 16.25
N VAL A 77 -25.47 -5.69 16.33
CA VAL A 77 -26.78 -5.10 16.06
C VAL A 77 -26.91 -4.71 14.59
N TYR A 78 -25.79 -4.29 13.98
CA TYR A 78 -25.76 -3.85 12.60
C TYR A 78 -24.44 -4.21 11.93
N ARG A 79 -24.51 -4.62 10.67
CA ARG A 79 -23.34 -4.89 9.83
C ARG A 79 -23.48 -4.14 8.51
N LEU A 80 -22.41 -3.46 8.10
CA LEU A 80 -22.25 -2.91 6.77
C LEU A 80 -20.79 -3.16 6.36
N ASP A 81 -20.55 -4.26 5.69
CA ASP A 81 -19.19 -4.55 5.19
C ASP A 81 -18.91 -3.86 3.85
N ALA A 82 -17.64 -3.95 3.41
CA ALA A 82 -17.18 -3.30 2.19
C ALA A 82 -17.94 -3.77 0.94
N MET A 83 -18.28 -5.07 0.86
CA MET A 83 -19.02 -5.64 -0.27
C MET A 83 -20.47 -5.16 -0.28
N GLU A 84 -21.11 -5.15 0.88
CA GLU A 84 -22.48 -4.66 0.99
C GLU A 84 -22.57 -3.16 0.71
N ALA A 85 -21.62 -2.37 1.23
CA ALA A 85 -21.52 -0.94 0.95
C ALA A 85 -21.30 -0.68 -0.56
N TYR A 86 -20.48 -1.49 -1.23
CA TYR A 86 -20.28 -1.40 -2.66
C TYR A 86 -21.54 -1.77 -3.45
N ASN A 87 -22.20 -2.88 -3.11
CA ASN A 87 -23.43 -3.32 -3.77
C ASN A 87 -24.56 -2.30 -3.61
N LYS A 88 -24.63 -1.65 -2.45
CA LYS A 88 -25.57 -0.55 -2.15
C LYS A 88 -25.13 0.78 -2.78
N ARG A 89 -24.01 0.85 -3.50
CA ARG A 89 -23.44 2.08 -4.11
C ARG A 89 -23.16 3.20 -3.11
N LEU A 90 -22.85 2.86 -1.88
CA LEU A 90 -22.50 3.83 -0.82
C LEU A 90 -21.02 4.22 -0.87
N VAL A 91 -20.19 3.39 -1.48
CA VAL A 91 -18.74 3.60 -1.62
C VAL A 91 -18.30 3.42 -3.06
N LYS A 92 -17.17 4.02 -3.42
CA LYS A 92 -16.53 3.87 -4.73
C LYS A 92 -15.93 2.47 -4.87
N LYS A 93 -15.82 1.99 -6.11
CA LYS A 93 -15.08 0.76 -6.42
C LYS A 93 -13.62 0.91 -6.00
N ILE A 94 -13.13 -0.07 -5.27
CA ILE A 94 -11.70 -0.22 -5.00
C ILE A 94 -11.09 -1.02 -6.16
N ALA A 95 -10.18 -0.40 -6.89
CA ALA A 95 -9.36 -1.09 -7.89
C ALA A 95 -7.94 -1.20 -7.34
N VAL A 96 -7.42 -2.40 -7.31
CA VAL A 96 -6.04 -2.68 -6.88
C VAL A 96 -5.21 -2.92 -8.14
N LYS A 97 -4.15 -2.13 -8.32
CA LYS A 97 -3.09 -2.41 -9.29
C LYS A 97 -1.95 -3.07 -8.53
N GLY A 98 -1.84 -4.39 -8.67
CA GLY A 98 -0.72 -5.14 -8.13
C GLY A 98 0.51 -4.96 -9.03
N ILE A 99 1.69 -5.01 -8.44
CA ILE A 99 2.93 -5.27 -9.17
C ILE A 99 3.16 -6.78 -9.02
N THR A 100 3.08 -7.50 -10.12
CA THR A 100 3.30 -8.94 -10.10
C THR A 100 4.80 -9.18 -10.16
N GLU A 101 5.37 -9.68 -9.07
CA GLU A 101 6.66 -10.34 -9.12
C GLU A 101 6.42 -11.73 -9.75
N SER A 102 6.57 -11.82 -11.04
CA SER A 102 6.59 -13.12 -11.71
C SER A 102 7.92 -13.79 -11.39
N GLY A 103 8.02 -14.39 -10.22
CA GLY A 103 9.13 -15.26 -9.83
C GLY A 103 9.10 -16.52 -10.67
N SER A 104 9.58 -16.44 -11.89
CA SER A 104 10.03 -17.64 -12.58
C SER A 104 11.39 -17.98 -11.98
N THR A 105 11.51 -19.15 -11.36
CA THR A 105 12.74 -19.76 -10.87
C THR A 105 13.80 -19.94 -11.98
N ALA A 106 13.53 -19.48 -13.18
CA ALA A 106 14.37 -19.66 -14.37
C ALA A 106 15.35 -18.52 -14.62
N THR A 107 15.18 -17.34 -14.01
CA THR A 107 16.11 -16.21 -14.29
C THR A 107 16.22 -15.25 -13.11
N GLU A 108 17.45 -14.95 -12.73
CA GLU A 108 17.76 -13.93 -11.72
C GLU A 108 17.78 -12.51 -12.29
N GLY A 109 17.75 -12.36 -13.62
CA GLY A 109 17.87 -11.09 -14.31
C GLY A 109 16.66 -10.19 -14.14
N PHE A 110 16.87 -8.98 -13.66
CA PHE A 110 15.83 -7.97 -13.49
C PHE A 110 15.33 -7.45 -14.84
N VAL A 111 14.03 -7.52 -15.10
CA VAL A 111 13.38 -6.83 -16.22
C VAL A 111 12.09 -6.19 -15.73
N TYR A 112 11.94 -4.91 -15.99
CA TYR A 112 10.71 -4.13 -15.71
C TYR A 112 10.18 -3.56 -17.02
N LEU A 113 8.93 -3.85 -17.34
CA LEU A 113 8.23 -3.26 -18.48
C LEU A 113 7.55 -1.95 -18.06
N GLU A 114 8.13 -0.84 -18.50
CA GLU A 114 7.65 0.48 -18.14
C GLU A 114 6.39 0.88 -18.91
N SER A 115 6.41 0.71 -20.24
CA SER A 115 5.29 1.09 -21.13
C SER A 115 5.43 0.46 -22.51
N ILE A 116 4.31 0.37 -23.22
CA ILE A 116 4.27 0.12 -24.65
C ILE A 116 4.02 1.44 -25.36
N ASN A 117 4.82 1.71 -26.38
CA ASN A 117 4.74 2.93 -27.18
C ASN A 117 4.09 2.59 -28.53
N LEU A 118 2.92 3.14 -28.77
CA LEU A 118 2.18 2.99 -30.02
C LEU A 118 2.49 4.16 -30.95
N SER A 119 2.80 3.87 -32.18
CA SER A 119 3.02 4.84 -33.27
C SER A 119 2.39 4.35 -34.57
N LYS A 120 2.61 5.05 -35.65
CA LYS A 120 2.23 4.56 -37.00
C LYS A 120 3.14 3.43 -37.51
N ALA A 121 4.30 3.26 -36.91
CA ALA A 121 5.19 2.12 -37.13
C ALA A 121 4.89 0.98 -36.15
N ASP A 122 5.69 -0.11 -36.20
CA ASP A 122 5.60 -1.21 -35.26
C ASP A 122 5.67 -0.73 -33.80
N PRO A 123 4.92 -1.35 -32.90
CA PRO A 123 4.96 -0.97 -31.49
C PRO A 123 6.33 -1.22 -30.90
N THR A 124 6.75 -0.33 -30.00
CA THR A 124 7.98 -0.48 -29.23
C THR A 124 7.64 -0.53 -27.74
N ALA A 125 8.56 -1.06 -26.93
CA ALA A 125 8.41 -1.13 -25.50
C ALA A 125 9.54 -0.37 -24.80
N THR A 126 9.22 0.31 -23.71
CA THR A 126 10.25 0.87 -22.82
C THR A 126 10.46 -0.11 -21.69
N ILE A 127 11.66 -0.69 -21.61
CA ILE A 127 12.03 -1.65 -20.57
C ILE A 127 13.24 -1.16 -19.78
N GLN A 128 13.30 -1.56 -18.52
CA GLN A 128 14.46 -1.36 -17.66
C GLN A 128 15.05 -2.73 -17.30
N PHE A 129 16.35 -2.87 -17.39
CA PHE A 129 17.09 -4.12 -17.12
C PHE A 129 18.47 -3.85 -16.57
N ASP A 130 19.11 -4.89 -16.04
CA ASP A 130 20.47 -4.80 -15.53
C ASP A 130 21.47 -4.65 -16.67
N PHE A 131 22.46 -3.79 -16.46
CA PHE A 131 23.54 -3.53 -17.40
C PHE A 131 24.88 -3.53 -16.67
N LYS A 132 25.83 -4.31 -17.18
CA LYS A 132 27.23 -4.34 -16.71
C LYS A 132 28.06 -3.36 -17.49
N GLY A 133 28.36 -2.22 -16.89
CA GLY A 133 29.27 -1.21 -17.47
C GLY A 133 30.62 -1.21 -16.80
N ALA A 134 31.51 -0.32 -17.26
CA ALA A 134 32.86 -0.18 -16.72
C ALA A 134 32.92 0.14 -15.21
N LYS A 135 31.86 0.78 -14.67
CA LYS A 135 31.71 1.15 -13.24
C LYS A 135 30.89 0.14 -12.43
N GLY A 136 30.63 -1.06 -12.96
CA GLY A 136 29.84 -2.10 -12.30
C GLY A 136 28.42 -2.25 -12.83
N LEU A 137 27.60 -3.00 -12.07
CA LEU A 137 26.21 -3.29 -12.40
C LEU A 137 25.33 -2.05 -12.14
N ARG A 138 24.50 -1.70 -13.14
CA ARG A 138 23.54 -0.59 -13.04
C ARG A 138 22.26 -0.91 -13.82
N LYS A 139 21.18 -0.18 -13.57
CA LYS A 139 19.95 -0.26 -14.36
C LYS A 139 20.09 0.58 -15.63
N LYS A 140 19.62 0.02 -16.75
CA LYS A 140 19.53 0.70 -18.04
C LYS A 140 18.09 0.67 -18.51
N THR A 141 17.56 1.82 -18.88
CA THR A 141 16.26 1.92 -19.56
C THR A 141 16.51 2.05 -21.06
N ALA A 142 15.79 1.27 -21.86
CA ALA A 142 15.88 1.29 -23.31
C ALA A 142 14.49 1.17 -23.96
N THR A 143 14.32 1.84 -25.10
CA THR A 143 13.21 1.57 -25.99
C THR A 143 13.60 0.45 -26.94
N VAL A 144 12.81 -0.61 -26.94
CA VAL A 144 13.12 -1.86 -27.64
C VAL A 144 12.04 -2.20 -28.65
N GLY A 145 12.42 -2.81 -29.75
CA GLY A 145 11.53 -3.41 -30.75
C GLY A 145 11.66 -4.91 -30.78
N ILE A 146 10.92 -5.55 -31.67
CA ILE A 146 11.00 -6.99 -31.94
C ILE A 146 12.44 -7.35 -32.35
N GLY A 147 12.96 -8.46 -31.84
CA GLY A 147 14.33 -8.91 -32.09
C GLY A 147 15.40 -8.28 -31.16
N TYR A 148 15.04 -7.36 -30.28
CA TYR A 148 15.99 -6.78 -29.33
C TYR A 148 16.47 -7.84 -28.33
N ASN A 149 17.79 -8.07 -28.30
CA ASN A 149 18.42 -9.06 -27.43
C ASN A 149 18.97 -8.40 -26.16
N LEU A 150 18.41 -8.77 -25.00
CA LEU A 150 18.86 -8.21 -23.72
C LEU A 150 20.29 -8.65 -23.38
N TYR A 151 20.69 -9.89 -23.72
CA TYR A 151 22.04 -10.39 -23.43
C TYR A 151 23.10 -9.49 -24.05
N ASP A 152 22.99 -9.23 -25.36
CA ASP A 152 23.96 -8.39 -26.10
C ASP A 152 24.00 -6.95 -25.58
N ASN A 153 22.84 -6.44 -25.14
CA ASN A 153 22.68 -5.06 -24.70
C ASN A 153 22.85 -4.84 -23.19
N SER A 154 23.03 -5.91 -22.42
CA SER A 154 23.27 -5.87 -20.97
C SER A 154 24.76 -5.86 -20.59
N GLY A 155 25.66 -5.95 -21.56
CA GLY A 155 27.07 -6.22 -21.31
C GLY A 155 27.34 -7.70 -21.04
N ASN A 156 26.60 -8.55 -21.74
CA ASN A 156 26.69 -10.01 -21.74
C ASN A 156 26.42 -10.62 -20.33
N LEU A 157 25.42 -10.15 -19.65
CA LEU A 157 24.98 -10.74 -18.37
C LEU A 157 24.34 -12.11 -18.62
N ASP A 158 24.86 -13.15 -17.97
CA ASP A 158 24.42 -14.53 -18.14
C ASP A 158 22.95 -14.74 -17.84
N GLU A 159 22.36 -13.91 -16.96
CA GLU A 159 20.94 -13.92 -16.60
C GLU A 159 20.01 -13.71 -17.81
N TYR A 160 20.48 -13.04 -18.86
CA TYR A 160 19.71 -12.79 -20.09
C TYR A 160 20.08 -13.70 -21.26
N LYS A 161 21.02 -14.63 -21.06
CA LYS A 161 21.55 -15.47 -22.14
C LYS A 161 20.52 -16.38 -22.77
N VAL A 162 19.57 -16.89 -21.96
CA VAL A 162 18.59 -17.87 -22.43
C VAL A 162 17.31 -17.16 -22.85
N GLY A 163 17.22 -16.86 -24.16
CA GLY A 163 15.99 -16.46 -24.83
C GLY A 163 15.38 -15.11 -24.43
N PHE A 164 16.14 -14.21 -23.79
CA PHE A 164 15.70 -12.84 -23.54
C PHE A 164 15.84 -11.94 -24.78
N VAL A 165 15.23 -12.41 -25.87
CA VAL A 165 15.06 -11.67 -27.10
C VAL A 165 13.58 -11.33 -27.25
N VAL A 166 13.26 -10.10 -27.54
CA VAL A 166 11.88 -9.65 -27.72
C VAL A 166 11.26 -10.36 -28.92
N LYS A 167 10.29 -11.25 -28.67
CA LYS A 167 9.56 -12.02 -29.69
C LYS A 167 8.40 -11.22 -30.26
N SER A 168 7.60 -10.62 -29.40
CA SER A 168 6.45 -9.82 -29.78
C SER A 168 6.14 -8.72 -28.80
N ILE A 169 5.54 -7.65 -29.30
CA ILE A 169 5.04 -6.51 -28.51
C ILE A 169 3.59 -6.32 -28.88
N ASP A 170 2.69 -6.43 -27.90
CA ASP A 170 1.25 -6.27 -28.11
C ASP A 170 0.75 -5.01 -27.41
N GLY A 171 0.30 -4.06 -28.20
CA GLY A 171 -0.26 -2.80 -27.72
C GLY A 171 -1.69 -2.88 -27.21
N ARG A 172 -2.41 -3.98 -27.44
CA ARG A 172 -3.80 -4.17 -27.00
C ARG A 172 -3.87 -4.56 -25.54
N ASP A 173 -3.00 -5.49 -25.15
CA ASP A 173 -2.90 -5.96 -23.76
C ASP A 173 -1.70 -5.35 -23.00
N ASN A 174 -0.95 -4.44 -23.66
CA ASN A 174 0.22 -3.77 -23.09
C ASN A 174 1.29 -4.78 -22.63
N SER A 175 1.65 -5.75 -23.44
CA SER A 175 2.59 -6.81 -23.08
C SER A 175 3.77 -6.94 -24.03
N VAL A 176 4.83 -7.54 -23.50
CA VAL A 176 6.01 -8.01 -24.24
C VAL A 176 6.20 -9.49 -23.96
N GLU A 177 6.41 -10.28 -25.02
CA GLU A 177 6.77 -11.70 -24.94
C GLU A 177 8.22 -11.87 -25.42
N PHE A 178 8.99 -12.65 -24.67
CA PHE A 178 10.36 -13.04 -25.04
C PHE A 178 10.39 -14.43 -25.66
N LEU A 179 11.46 -14.76 -26.38
CA LEU A 179 11.63 -16.08 -27.01
C LEU A 179 11.67 -17.24 -26.01
N ASN A 180 12.04 -16.98 -24.75
CA ASN A 180 11.99 -17.98 -23.68
C ASN A 180 10.57 -18.26 -23.15
N GLY A 181 9.54 -17.68 -23.77
CA GLY A 181 8.13 -17.84 -23.37
C GLY A 181 7.68 -16.95 -22.22
N ILE A 182 8.55 -16.15 -21.65
CA ILE A 182 8.17 -15.20 -20.60
C ILE A 182 7.38 -14.06 -21.23
N LYS A 183 6.18 -13.81 -20.71
CA LYS A 183 5.32 -12.68 -21.07
C LYS A 183 5.16 -11.76 -19.86
N ILE A 184 5.40 -10.47 -20.06
CA ILE A 184 5.27 -9.43 -19.01
C ILE A 184 4.36 -8.30 -19.51
N PHE A 185 3.60 -7.73 -18.60
CA PHE A 185 2.69 -6.62 -18.88
C PHE A 185 3.27 -5.29 -18.40
N ALA A 186 2.79 -4.18 -18.95
CA ALA A 186 3.24 -2.87 -18.51
C ALA A 186 2.97 -2.67 -16.99
N GLY A 187 4.02 -2.36 -16.26
CA GLY A 187 4.05 -2.28 -14.80
C GLY A 187 4.54 -3.55 -14.10
N ASP A 188 4.74 -4.67 -14.82
CA ASP A 188 5.27 -5.90 -14.24
C ASP A 188 6.80 -5.90 -14.17
N VAL A 189 7.29 -6.61 -13.17
CA VAL A 189 8.71 -6.83 -12.94
C VAL A 189 9.00 -8.33 -12.78
N ILE A 190 10.11 -8.78 -13.32
CA ILE A 190 10.63 -10.15 -13.16
C ILE A 190 12.09 -10.12 -12.70
N GLY A 191 12.54 -11.24 -12.12
CA GLY A 191 13.90 -11.39 -11.59
C GLY A 191 14.07 -10.86 -10.16
N LYS A 192 15.32 -10.74 -9.71
CA LYS A 192 15.62 -10.23 -8.37
C LYS A 192 15.35 -8.73 -8.26
N VAL A 193 14.38 -8.38 -7.43
CA VAL A 193 13.98 -7.00 -7.16
C VAL A 193 14.35 -6.65 -5.71
N SER A 194 15.09 -5.55 -5.51
CA SER A 194 15.27 -5.03 -4.16
C SER A 194 14.01 -4.30 -3.69
N GLU A 195 13.81 -4.24 -2.38
CA GLU A 195 12.68 -3.53 -1.78
C GLU A 195 12.63 -2.05 -2.23
N ASP A 196 13.78 -1.38 -2.34
CA ASP A 196 13.85 0.00 -2.82
C ASP A 196 13.43 0.14 -4.29
N GLN A 197 13.75 -0.85 -5.12
CA GLN A 197 13.32 -0.86 -6.51
C GLN A 197 11.81 -1.05 -6.61
N LEU A 198 11.26 -1.98 -5.84
CA LEU A 198 9.82 -2.21 -5.78
C LEU A 198 9.08 -0.94 -5.36
N ARG A 199 9.59 -0.26 -4.32
CA ARG A 199 9.02 1.04 -3.86
C ARG A 199 9.07 2.12 -4.94
N ARG A 200 10.19 2.21 -5.69
CA ARG A 200 10.30 3.17 -6.81
C ARG A 200 9.29 2.89 -7.91
N ILE A 201 9.10 1.62 -8.26
CA ILE A 201 8.08 1.20 -9.24
C ILE A 201 6.68 1.54 -8.72
N GLN A 202 6.36 1.24 -7.47
CA GLN A 202 5.07 1.55 -6.84
C GLN A 202 4.77 3.06 -6.87
N ILE A 203 5.74 3.89 -6.52
CA ILE A 203 5.60 5.35 -6.56
C ILE A 203 5.35 5.82 -7.99
N ARG A 204 6.14 5.35 -8.94
CA ARG A 204 5.98 5.69 -10.36
C ARG A 204 4.59 5.31 -10.88
N GLU A 205 4.17 4.07 -10.67
CA GLU A 205 2.86 3.59 -11.13
C GLU A 205 1.70 4.35 -10.48
N THR A 206 1.85 4.74 -9.23
CA THR A 206 0.88 5.59 -8.53
C THR A 206 0.79 6.97 -9.18
N ILE A 207 1.92 7.59 -9.52
CA ILE A 207 1.96 8.91 -10.19
C ILE A 207 1.32 8.82 -11.57
N LEU A 208 1.66 7.80 -12.37
CA LEU A 208 1.09 7.60 -13.70
C LEU A 208 -0.43 7.41 -13.62
N SER A 209 -0.90 6.56 -12.72
CA SER A 209 -2.32 6.33 -12.47
C SER A 209 -3.05 7.59 -12.00
N HIS A 210 -2.40 8.43 -11.18
CA HIS A 210 -2.93 9.72 -10.75
C HIS A 210 -3.16 10.65 -11.96
N ILE A 211 -2.12 10.85 -12.78
CA ILE A 211 -2.17 11.72 -13.94
C ILE A 211 -3.25 11.28 -14.93
N GLU A 212 -3.31 9.99 -15.22
CA GLU A 212 -4.33 9.44 -16.12
C GLU A 212 -5.74 9.67 -15.58
N ARG A 213 -5.95 9.40 -14.29
CA ARG A 213 -7.24 9.60 -13.64
C ARG A 213 -7.63 11.07 -13.59
N GLU A 214 -6.69 11.97 -13.30
CA GLU A 214 -6.93 13.41 -13.28
C GLU A 214 -7.34 13.92 -14.65
N ARG A 215 -6.66 13.50 -15.73
CA ARG A 215 -7.03 13.87 -17.11
C ARG A 215 -8.48 13.49 -17.45
N GLN A 216 -8.93 12.31 -17.00
CA GLN A 216 -10.31 11.84 -17.24
C GLN A 216 -11.37 12.59 -16.43
N LEU A 217 -11.01 13.09 -15.25
CA LEU A 217 -11.96 13.69 -14.30
C LEU A 217 -11.91 15.21 -14.25
N PHE A 218 -10.84 15.81 -14.76
CA PHE A 218 -10.63 17.26 -14.74
C PHE A 218 -11.81 18.04 -15.33
N HIS A 219 -12.32 17.62 -16.49
CA HIS A 219 -13.45 18.25 -17.16
C HIS A 219 -14.78 18.17 -16.38
N LYS A 220 -14.84 17.27 -15.39
CA LYS A 220 -15.99 17.10 -14.50
C LYS A 220 -15.86 17.92 -13.22
N GLY A 221 -14.83 18.76 -13.11
CA GLY A 221 -14.53 19.51 -11.88
C GLY A 221 -14.15 18.65 -10.68
N ILE A 222 -13.73 17.39 -10.91
CA ILE A 222 -13.35 16.44 -9.87
C ILE A 222 -11.83 16.43 -9.74
N LYS A 223 -11.33 16.81 -8.56
CA LYS A 223 -9.92 16.73 -8.22
C LYS A 223 -9.54 15.33 -7.75
N VAL A 224 -8.44 14.81 -8.29
CA VAL A 224 -7.83 13.55 -7.83
C VAL A 224 -6.77 13.85 -6.78
N LEU A 225 -6.70 13.03 -5.74
CA LEU A 225 -5.67 13.09 -4.70
C LEU A 225 -5.01 11.73 -4.59
N SER A 226 -3.69 11.70 -4.43
CA SER A 226 -2.92 10.51 -4.09
C SER A 226 -2.33 10.65 -2.70
N LEU A 227 -2.37 9.58 -1.93
CA LEU A 227 -1.82 9.51 -0.59
C LEU A 227 -0.72 8.45 -0.55
N PHE A 228 0.46 8.85 -0.10
CA PHE A 228 1.59 7.95 0.12
C PHE A 228 1.80 7.76 1.62
N PHE A 229 1.85 6.50 2.06
CA PHE A 229 2.24 6.15 3.42
C PHE A 229 3.74 5.87 3.44
N ILE A 230 4.47 6.64 4.23
CA ILE A 230 5.91 6.55 4.38
C ILE A 230 6.19 6.17 5.83
N ASP A 231 7.00 5.14 6.02
CA ASP A 231 7.31 4.56 7.34
C ASP A 231 8.21 5.48 8.20
N GLU A 232 9.13 6.24 7.56
CA GLU A 232 10.07 7.12 8.25
C GLU A 232 10.16 8.49 7.58
N VAL A 233 10.14 9.54 8.37
CA VAL A 233 10.26 10.93 7.88
C VAL A 233 11.58 11.14 7.13
N ALA A 234 12.67 10.55 7.60
CA ALA A 234 14.00 10.65 6.99
C ALA A 234 14.07 10.14 5.53
N LYS A 235 13.10 9.30 5.11
CA LYS A 235 13.03 8.79 3.74
C LYS A 235 12.46 9.79 2.74
N TYR A 236 11.82 10.85 3.18
CA TYR A 236 11.32 11.88 2.29
C TYR A 236 11.84 13.28 2.59
N LYS A 237 12.32 13.53 3.79
CA LYS A 237 12.87 14.82 4.22
C LYS A 237 14.10 14.60 5.08
N GLN A 238 15.26 15.04 4.60
CA GLN A 238 16.46 15.18 5.39
C GLN A 238 16.43 16.58 6.05
N TYR A 239 16.68 16.65 7.34
CA TYR A 239 16.94 17.89 8.05
C TYR A 239 18.45 18.06 8.05
N ASP A 240 18.95 19.16 7.50
CA ASP A 240 20.34 19.58 7.69
C ASP A 240 20.53 19.87 9.19
N GLU A 241 21.55 19.24 9.81
CA GLU A 241 21.93 19.48 11.19
C GLU A 241 22.63 20.85 11.33
#